data_c2b2e3743aff3778aa17c087e54bc398
#
_entry.id   c2b2e3743aff3778aa17c087e54bc398
#
_cell.length_a   1.000
_cell.length_b   1.000
_cell.length_c   1.000
_cell.angle_alpha   90.00
_cell.angle_beta   90.00
_cell.angle_gamma   90.00
#
_symmetry.space_group_name_H-M   'P 1'
#
loop_
_entity.id
_entity.type
_entity.pdbx_description
1 polymer ?
#
loop_
_entity_poly.entity_id
_entity_poly.type
_entity_poly.pdbx_seq_one_letter_code
_entity_poly.pdbx_strand_id
1 'polypeptide(L)'
;IDFGIAREYKEQNLADTASLGTKGYAAPEQLGGKGQTDARTDVYCLGVTLYHLVTGQNPCEPPYELYPIRHWNPQLSGGLERIIQKCTQLNPDDRYQSCAELLYALNHYEEVDDVYRAKQKAKLKRFSIVAGCTVLCLGVGILGQLMNYRTNNADYTNNIQMAEKASTDVG
;
A
#
# COMPACT_ATOMS: atom_id res chain seq x y z
N ILE A 1 5.55 -31.66 -15.27
CA ILE A 1 5.50 -30.28 -15.78
C ILE A 1 5.30 -30.39 -17.28
N ASP A 2 4.22 -29.80 -17.79
CA ASP A 2 3.88 -29.82 -19.21
C ASP A 2 4.45 -28.59 -19.90
N PHE A 3 5.40 -28.78 -20.81
CA PHE A 3 5.99 -27.76 -21.66
C PHE A 3 5.45 -27.79 -23.09
N GLY A 4 4.29 -28.43 -23.34
CA GLY A 4 3.75 -28.65 -24.67
C GLY A 4 3.58 -27.41 -25.54
N ILE A 5 3.43 -26.22 -24.91
CA ILE A 5 3.31 -24.92 -25.57
C ILE A 5 4.42 -23.95 -25.22
N ALA A 6 5.47 -24.39 -24.46
CA ALA A 6 6.60 -23.54 -24.13
C ALA A 6 7.39 -23.17 -25.39
N ARG A 7 7.81 -21.92 -25.48
CA ARG A 7 8.60 -21.37 -26.59
C ARG A 7 9.81 -20.63 -26.09
N GLU A 8 10.86 -20.64 -26.90
CA GLU A 8 12.03 -19.82 -26.68
C GLU A 8 11.67 -18.35 -27.01
N TYR A 9 11.98 -17.43 -26.09
CA TYR A 9 11.80 -16.00 -26.32
C TYR A 9 12.76 -15.51 -27.40
N LYS A 10 12.24 -14.88 -28.45
CA LYS A 10 13.03 -14.29 -29.53
C LYS A 10 12.95 -12.77 -29.43
N GLU A 11 14.10 -12.11 -29.27
CA GLU A 11 14.19 -10.64 -29.20
C GLU A 11 13.80 -9.94 -30.52
N GLN A 12 13.71 -10.65 -31.62
CA GLN A 12 13.30 -10.08 -32.90
C GLN A 12 11.77 -10.16 -33.05
N ASN A 13 11.14 -9.05 -33.38
CA ASN A 13 9.69 -8.84 -33.58
C ASN A 13 9.10 -9.73 -34.69
N LEU A 14 9.08 -11.03 -34.50
CA LEU A 14 8.37 -11.97 -35.34
C LEU A 14 7.06 -12.30 -34.66
N ALA A 15 5.93 -11.89 -35.26
CA ALA A 15 4.61 -12.25 -34.78
C ALA A 15 4.48 -13.78 -34.66
N ASP A 16 3.88 -14.24 -33.59
CA ASP A 16 3.58 -15.66 -33.41
C ASP A 16 2.59 -16.13 -34.47
N THR A 17 2.98 -17.13 -35.25
CA THR A 17 2.21 -17.62 -36.39
C THR A 17 1.07 -18.57 -36.03
N ALA A 18 0.95 -18.98 -34.77
CA ALA A 18 -0.07 -19.90 -34.30
C ALA A 18 -0.83 -19.32 -33.12
N SER A 19 -2.17 -19.38 -33.18
CA SER A 19 -3.02 -19.14 -32.01
C SER A 19 -2.86 -20.28 -31.03
N LEU A 20 -2.24 -20.02 -29.89
CA LEU A 20 -1.97 -21.00 -28.84
C LEU A 20 -2.63 -20.55 -27.54
N GLY A 21 -3.23 -21.49 -26.85
CA GLY A 21 -3.79 -21.32 -25.53
C GLY A 21 -5.23 -21.82 -25.41
N THR A 22 -5.64 -22.12 -24.20
CA THR A 22 -7.03 -22.50 -23.89
C THR A 22 -7.88 -21.24 -23.89
N LYS A 23 -8.95 -21.21 -24.69
CA LYS A 23 -9.92 -20.09 -24.68
C LYS A 23 -10.31 -19.78 -23.25
N GLY A 24 -10.37 -18.48 -22.94
CA GLY A 24 -10.69 -17.99 -21.60
C GLY A 24 -9.47 -17.74 -20.71
N TYR A 25 -8.39 -18.51 -20.85
CA TYR A 25 -7.13 -18.30 -20.10
C TYR A 25 -6.03 -17.62 -20.92
N ALA A 26 -6.09 -17.76 -22.24
CA ALA A 26 -5.11 -17.20 -23.16
C ALA A 26 -5.18 -15.68 -23.21
N ALA A 27 -4.02 -15.05 -23.22
CA ALA A 27 -3.93 -13.60 -23.39
C ALA A 27 -4.39 -13.17 -24.80
N PRO A 28 -4.93 -11.93 -24.95
CA PRO A 28 -5.43 -11.42 -26.22
C PRO A 28 -4.43 -11.54 -27.38
N GLU A 29 -3.15 -11.29 -27.11
CA GLU A 29 -2.07 -11.39 -28.10
C GLU A 29 -1.82 -12.83 -28.60
N GLN A 30 -2.18 -13.85 -27.80
CA GLN A 30 -2.10 -15.26 -28.20
C GLN A 30 -3.21 -15.68 -29.17
N LEU A 31 -4.38 -15.02 -29.10
CA LEU A 31 -5.57 -15.40 -29.85
C LEU A 31 -5.61 -14.81 -31.27
N GLY A 32 -4.84 -13.79 -31.56
CA GLY A 32 -4.92 -13.04 -32.81
C GLY A 32 -3.83 -13.39 -33.85
N GLY A 33 -2.78 -14.12 -33.49
CA GLY A 33 -1.61 -14.38 -34.36
C GLY A 33 -0.87 -13.10 -34.80
N LYS A 34 -1.14 -11.97 -34.19
CA LYS A 34 -0.63 -10.64 -34.53
C LYS A 34 0.28 -10.02 -33.46
N GLY A 35 0.37 -10.63 -32.29
CA GLY A 35 1.19 -10.19 -31.19
C GLY A 35 2.38 -11.12 -30.92
N GLN A 36 3.42 -10.57 -30.35
CA GLN A 36 4.53 -11.34 -29.81
C GLN A 36 4.21 -11.69 -28.37
N THR A 37 4.34 -12.95 -27.98
CA THR A 37 4.22 -13.41 -26.62
C THR A 37 5.52 -13.15 -25.86
N ASP A 38 5.39 -12.67 -24.62
CA ASP A 38 6.51 -12.42 -23.72
C ASP A 38 6.11 -12.75 -22.25
N ALA A 39 6.94 -12.39 -21.29
CA ALA A 39 6.67 -12.63 -19.86
C ALA A 39 5.34 -12.01 -19.37
N ARG A 40 4.84 -10.97 -20.02
CA ARG A 40 3.56 -10.31 -19.68
C ARG A 40 2.35 -11.15 -20.12
N THR A 41 2.55 -12.02 -21.11
CA THR A 41 1.56 -13.04 -21.51
C THR A 41 1.36 -14.06 -20.39
N ASP A 42 2.45 -14.53 -19.79
CA ASP A 42 2.39 -15.46 -18.64
C ASP A 42 1.75 -14.81 -17.42
N VAL A 43 2.03 -13.51 -17.19
CA VAL A 43 1.37 -12.70 -16.16
C VAL A 43 -0.16 -12.70 -16.36
N TYR A 44 -0.63 -12.52 -17.60
CA TYR A 44 -2.06 -12.55 -17.89
C TYR A 44 -2.66 -13.93 -17.59
N CYS A 45 -2.07 -14.99 -18.12
CA CYS A 45 -2.55 -16.36 -17.91
C CYS A 45 -2.60 -16.73 -16.42
N LEU A 46 -1.59 -16.32 -15.65
CA LEU A 46 -1.57 -16.52 -14.20
C LEU A 46 -2.66 -15.70 -13.51
N GLY A 47 -2.89 -14.45 -13.94
CA GLY A 47 -3.96 -13.61 -13.42
C GLY A 47 -5.35 -14.23 -13.60
N VAL A 48 -5.63 -14.79 -14.79
CA VAL A 48 -6.90 -15.50 -15.05
C VAL A 48 -7.00 -16.80 -14.25
N THR A 49 -5.89 -17.51 -14.08
CA THR A 49 -5.85 -18.72 -13.25
C THR A 49 -6.15 -18.39 -11.79
N LEU A 50 -5.55 -17.34 -11.23
CA LEU A 50 -5.84 -16.86 -9.88
C LEU A 50 -7.30 -16.44 -9.74
N TYR A 51 -7.84 -15.72 -10.73
CA TYR A 51 -9.26 -15.37 -10.77
C TYR A 51 -10.15 -16.60 -10.61
N HIS A 52 -9.93 -17.63 -11.46
CA HIS A 52 -10.69 -18.87 -11.40
C HIS A 52 -10.57 -19.56 -10.03
N LEU A 53 -9.36 -19.66 -9.49
CA LEU A 53 -9.11 -20.32 -8.20
C LEU A 53 -9.81 -19.62 -7.03
N VAL A 54 -9.85 -18.30 -6.99
CA VAL A 54 -10.41 -17.56 -5.85
C VAL A 54 -11.91 -17.32 -5.97
N THR A 55 -12.46 -17.31 -7.19
CA THR A 55 -13.90 -17.09 -7.43
C THR A 55 -14.67 -18.36 -7.70
N GLY A 56 -14.01 -19.42 -8.16
CA GLY A 56 -14.64 -20.62 -8.69
C GLY A 56 -15.30 -20.42 -10.06
N GLN A 57 -15.18 -19.21 -10.66
CA GLN A 57 -15.81 -18.88 -11.94
C GLN A 57 -14.90 -19.30 -13.09
N ASN A 58 -15.42 -20.19 -13.93
CA ASN A 58 -14.68 -20.69 -15.09
C ASN A 58 -14.67 -19.65 -16.22
N PRO A 59 -13.49 -19.11 -16.62
CA PRO A 59 -13.42 -18.10 -17.68
C PRO A 59 -13.79 -18.65 -19.07
N CYS A 60 -13.95 -19.96 -19.22
CA CYS A 60 -14.42 -20.60 -20.45
C CYS A 60 -15.94 -20.70 -20.55
N GLU A 61 -16.67 -20.26 -19.54
CA GLU A 61 -18.13 -20.30 -19.46
C GLU A 61 -18.74 -18.90 -19.46
N PRO A 62 -20.00 -18.74 -19.84
CA PRO A 62 -20.67 -17.44 -19.76
C PRO A 62 -20.60 -16.89 -18.31
N PRO A 63 -20.41 -15.58 -18.13
CA PRO A 63 -20.51 -14.51 -19.12
C PRO A 63 -19.25 -14.22 -19.95
N TYR A 64 -18.19 -15.02 -19.84
CA TYR A 64 -16.88 -14.85 -20.53
C TYR A 64 -16.13 -13.58 -20.15
N GLU A 65 -16.59 -12.84 -19.15
CA GLU A 65 -16.03 -11.60 -18.64
C GLU A 65 -15.45 -11.82 -17.24
N LEU A 66 -14.32 -11.19 -16.98
CA LEU A 66 -13.68 -11.21 -15.67
C LEU A 66 -14.23 -10.06 -14.82
N TYR A 67 -15.30 -10.29 -14.08
CA TYR A 67 -15.80 -9.33 -13.10
C TYR A 67 -14.82 -9.19 -11.93
N PRO A 68 -14.86 -8.05 -11.19
CA PRO A 68 -14.07 -7.94 -9.96
C PRO A 68 -14.32 -9.14 -9.03
N ILE A 69 -13.27 -9.70 -8.42
CA ILE A 69 -13.42 -10.92 -7.60
C ILE A 69 -14.36 -10.71 -6.41
N ARG A 70 -14.44 -9.48 -5.89
CA ARG A 70 -15.33 -9.10 -4.80
C ARG A 70 -16.79 -8.98 -5.21
N HIS A 71 -17.09 -8.97 -6.52
CA HIS A 71 -18.45 -9.12 -7.03
C HIS A 71 -19.01 -10.50 -6.65
N TRP A 72 -18.18 -11.54 -6.74
CA TRP A 72 -18.56 -12.92 -6.42
C TRP A 72 -18.44 -13.20 -4.92
N ASN A 73 -17.42 -12.69 -4.28
CA ASN A 73 -17.21 -12.85 -2.84
C ASN A 73 -16.65 -11.57 -2.21
N PRO A 74 -17.49 -10.76 -1.57
CA PRO A 74 -17.08 -9.50 -0.92
C PRO A 74 -16.05 -9.65 0.22
N GLN A 75 -15.83 -10.88 0.71
CA GLN A 75 -14.84 -11.16 1.76
C GLN A 75 -13.41 -11.23 1.22
N LEU A 76 -13.23 -11.33 -0.09
CA LEU A 76 -11.92 -11.36 -0.71
C LEU A 76 -11.22 -10.01 -0.55
N SER A 77 -9.87 -10.06 -0.49
CA SER A 77 -9.03 -8.88 -0.34
C SER A 77 -9.14 -7.93 -1.53
N GLY A 78 -9.31 -6.64 -1.26
CA GLY A 78 -9.23 -5.59 -2.27
C GLY A 78 -7.83 -5.46 -2.89
N GLY A 79 -6.78 -5.82 -2.15
CA GLY A 79 -5.42 -5.89 -2.66
C GLY A 79 -5.25 -6.98 -3.71
N LEU A 80 -5.77 -8.18 -3.43
CA LEU A 80 -5.75 -9.29 -4.39
C LEU A 80 -6.59 -8.97 -5.64
N GLU A 81 -7.76 -8.34 -5.48
CA GLU A 81 -8.58 -7.88 -6.60
C GLU A 81 -7.79 -6.98 -7.56
N ARG A 82 -7.09 -5.98 -7.03
CA ARG A 82 -6.27 -5.08 -7.85
C ARG A 82 -5.14 -5.79 -8.57
N ILE A 83 -4.50 -6.77 -7.91
CA ILE A 83 -3.44 -7.57 -8.54
C ILE A 83 -4.00 -8.34 -9.72
N ILE A 84 -5.11 -9.06 -9.53
CA ILE A 84 -5.75 -9.83 -10.60
C ILE A 84 -6.19 -8.90 -11.74
N GLN A 85 -6.83 -7.77 -11.43
CA GLN A 85 -7.23 -6.78 -12.42
C GLN A 85 -6.04 -6.23 -13.22
N LYS A 86 -4.90 -5.95 -12.57
CA LYS A 86 -3.69 -5.49 -13.25
C LYS A 86 -3.09 -6.59 -14.13
N CYS A 87 -3.06 -7.84 -13.68
CA CYS A 87 -2.59 -8.96 -14.50
C CYS A 87 -3.42 -9.14 -15.77
N THR A 88 -4.73 -8.97 -15.68
CA THR A 88 -5.69 -9.28 -16.75
C THR A 88 -6.04 -8.09 -17.65
N GLN A 89 -5.22 -7.02 -17.64
CA GLN A 89 -5.37 -5.91 -18.58
C GLN A 89 -5.19 -6.38 -20.02
N LEU A 90 -6.01 -5.83 -20.94
CA LEU A 90 -5.95 -6.21 -22.35
C LEU A 90 -4.64 -5.81 -23.00
N ASN A 91 -4.13 -4.60 -22.69
CA ASN A 91 -2.85 -4.14 -23.17
C ASN A 91 -1.71 -4.68 -22.28
N PRO A 92 -0.70 -5.39 -22.82
CA PRO A 92 0.44 -5.88 -22.06
C PRO A 92 1.21 -4.81 -21.29
N ASP A 93 1.26 -3.58 -21.80
CA ASP A 93 1.99 -2.47 -21.16
C ASP A 93 1.34 -2.04 -19.82
N ASP A 94 0.04 -2.31 -19.64
CA ASP A 94 -0.70 -1.99 -18.42
C ASP A 94 -0.63 -3.09 -17.35
N ARG A 95 0.00 -4.24 -17.67
CA ARG A 95 0.21 -5.36 -16.77
C ARG A 95 1.47 -5.20 -15.92
N TYR A 96 1.73 -6.16 -15.03
CA TYR A 96 3.06 -6.33 -14.45
C TYR A 96 4.05 -6.70 -15.56
N GLN A 97 5.20 -6.04 -15.58
CA GLN A 97 6.16 -6.20 -16.69
C GLN A 97 7.05 -7.44 -16.53
N SER A 98 7.01 -8.08 -15.37
CA SER A 98 7.72 -9.34 -15.12
C SER A 98 7.03 -10.18 -14.04
N CYS A 99 7.33 -11.47 -14.03
CA CYS A 99 6.89 -12.37 -12.94
C CYS A 99 7.50 -11.96 -11.59
N ALA A 100 8.66 -11.33 -11.57
CA ALA A 100 9.27 -10.82 -10.34
C ALA A 100 8.49 -9.64 -9.76
N GLU A 101 8.02 -8.72 -10.60
CA GLU A 101 7.14 -7.62 -10.19
C GLU A 101 5.81 -8.15 -9.62
N LEU A 102 5.22 -9.13 -10.29
CA LEU A 102 4.00 -9.78 -9.81
C LEU A 102 4.22 -10.50 -8.48
N LEU A 103 5.31 -11.24 -8.33
CA LEU A 103 5.66 -11.92 -7.09
C LEU A 103 5.83 -10.92 -5.93
N TYR A 104 6.50 -9.80 -6.19
CA TYR A 104 6.62 -8.73 -5.21
C TYR A 104 5.23 -8.21 -4.79
N ALA A 105 4.35 -7.93 -5.75
CA ALA A 105 2.99 -7.46 -5.47
C ALA A 105 2.17 -8.48 -4.67
N LEU A 106 2.29 -9.77 -4.98
CA LEU A 106 1.64 -10.86 -4.24
C LEU A 106 2.16 -10.99 -2.80
N ASN A 107 3.44 -10.80 -2.56
CA ASN A 107 4.01 -10.81 -1.21
C ASN A 107 3.61 -9.59 -0.37
N HIS A 108 3.21 -8.50 -1.01
CA HIS A 108 2.87 -7.23 -0.36
C HIS A 108 1.40 -6.82 -0.58
N TYR A 109 0.53 -7.76 -0.97
CA TYR A 109 -0.86 -7.45 -1.34
C TYR A 109 -1.66 -6.80 -0.19
N GLU A 110 -1.31 -7.11 1.05
CA GLU A 110 -1.94 -6.50 2.23
C GLU A 110 -1.67 -5.01 2.31
N GLU A 111 -0.51 -4.52 1.88
CA GLU A 111 -0.16 -3.10 1.87
C GLU A 111 -1.02 -2.30 0.88
N VAL A 112 -1.52 -2.96 -0.16
CA VAL A 112 -2.40 -2.39 -1.18
C VAL A 112 -3.87 -2.45 -0.76
N ASP A 113 -4.19 -3.28 0.25
CA ASP A 113 -5.55 -3.43 0.77
C ASP A 113 -6.02 -2.15 1.47
N ASP A 114 -7.21 -1.67 1.11
CA ASP A 114 -7.77 -0.45 1.69
C ASP A 114 -8.03 -0.58 3.20
N VAL A 115 -8.36 -1.78 3.67
CA VAL A 115 -8.58 -2.06 5.10
C VAL A 115 -7.25 -1.95 5.87
N TYR A 116 -6.17 -2.49 5.30
CA TYR A 116 -4.84 -2.37 5.89
C TYR A 116 -4.37 -0.91 5.92
N ARG A 117 -4.52 -0.18 4.80
CA ARG A 117 -4.20 1.25 4.73
C ARG A 117 -5.00 2.09 5.74
N ALA A 118 -6.30 1.80 5.90
CA ALA A 118 -7.13 2.47 6.89
C ALA A 118 -6.64 2.21 8.31
N LYS A 119 -6.27 0.96 8.65
CA LYS A 119 -5.69 0.59 9.95
C LYS A 119 -4.35 1.30 10.20
N GLN A 120 -3.48 1.37 9.19
CA GLN A 120 -2.19 2.08 9.30
C GLN A 120 -2.38 3.57 9.51
N LYS A 121 -3.27 4.22 8.75
CA LYS A 121 -3.61 5.64 8.95
C LYS A 121 -4.18 5.91 10.34
N ALA A 122 -5.03 5.02 10.85
CA ALA A 122 -5.58 5.14 12.21
C ALA A 122 -4.51 5.01 13.30
N LYS A 123 -3.55 4.07 13.14
CA LYS A 123 -2.39 3.94 14.05
C LYS A 123 -1.52 5.19 14.05
N LEU A 124 -1.20 5.71 12.86
CA LEU A 124 -0.40 6.93 12.72
C LEU A 124 -1.08 8.14 13.36
N LYS A 125 -2.40 8.29 13.14
CA LYS A 125 -3.19 9.36 13.74
C LYS A 125 -3.18 9.28 15.28
N ARG A 126 -3.36 8.09 15.86
CA ARG A 126 -3.27 7.89 17.31
C ARG A 126 -1.88 8.24 17.85
N PHE A 127 -0.83 7.81 17.18
CA PHE A 127 0.55 8.14 17.55
C PHE A 127 0.80 9.65 17.53
N SER A 128 0.35 10.35 16.48
CA SER A 128 0.49 11.81 16.36
C SER A 128 -0.24 12.56 17.48
N ILE A 129 -1.42 12.09 17.90
CA ILE A 129 -2.16 12.70 19.02
C ILE A 129 -1.38 12.53 20.33
N VAL A 130 -0.88 11.33 20.61
CA VAL A 130 -0.10 11.07 21.84
C VAL A 130 1.17 11.90 21.85
N ALA A 131 1.92 11.94 20.74
CA ALA A 131 3.12 12.77 20.62
C ALA A 131 2.83 14.26 20.81
N GLY A 132 1.71 14.77 20.25
CA GLY A 132 1.28 16.15 20.46
C GLY A 132 0.95 16.46 21.93
N CYS A 133 0.23 15.57 22.61
CA CYS A 133 -0.08 15.71 24.03
C CYS A 133 1.19 15.74 24.90
N THR A 134 2.17 14.86 24.63
CA THR A 134 3.42 14.83 25.39
C THR A 134 4.23 16.13 25.23
N VAL A 135 4.33 16.65 24.02
CA VAL A 135 4.99 17.95 23.77
C VAL A 135 4.29 19.08 24.49
N LEU A 136 2.96 19.13 24.47
CA LEU A 136 2.16 20.11 25.21
C LEU A 136 2.41 20.04 26.72
N CYS A 137 2.37 18.85 27.30
CA CYS A 137 2.65 18.65 28.74
C CYS A 137 4.05 19.12 29.14
N LEU A 138 5.06 18.83 28.34
CA LEU A 138 6.43 19.30 28.54
C LEU A 138 6.52 20.84 28.46
N GLY A 139 5.84 21.45 27.49
CA GLY A 139 5.78 22.90 27.34
C GLY A 139 5.14 23.58 28.56
N VAL A 140 4.03 23.06 29.06
CA VAL A 140 3.37 23.57 30.27
C VAL A 140 4.27 23.38 31.50
N GLY A 141 4.95 22.26 31.63
CA GLY A 141 5.90 22.01 32.74
C GLY A 141 7.05 23.01 32.74
N ILE A 142 7.66 23.29 31.60
CA ILE A 142 8.75 24.28 31.46
C ILE A 142 8.25 25.70 31.79
N LEU A 143 7.07 26.07 31.27
CA LEU A 143 6.47 27.36 31.59
C LEU A 143 6.20 27.51 33.08
N GLY A 144 5.65 26.48 33.74
CA GLY A 144 5.43 26.47 35.18
C GLY A 144 6.71 26.65 35.97
N GLN A 145 7.80 25.99 35.59
CA GLN A 145 9.12 26.18 36.23
C GLN A 145 9.67 27.60 36.04
N LEU A 146 9.54 28.16 34.84
CA LEU A 146 10.00 29.52 34.57
C LEU A 146 9.20 30.57 35.36
N MET A 147 7.88 30.39 35.49
CA MET A 147 7.05 31.26 36.31
C MET A 147 7.45 31.16 37.80
N ASN A 148 7.61 29.95 38.31
CA ASN A 148 8.02 29.73 39.70
C ASN A 148 9.42 30.37 40.01
N TYR A 149 10.36 30.21 39.08
CA TYR A 149 11.68 30.84 39.17
C TYR A 149 11.57 32.39 39.19
N ARG A 150 10.73 33.00 38.37
CA ARG A 150 10.51 34.43 38.37
C ARG A 150 9.86 34.93 39.65
N THR A 151 8.87 34.21 40.17
CA THR A 151 8.18 34.58 41.44
C THR A 151 9.17 34.48 42.60
N ASN A 152 9.93 33.41 42.73
CA ASN A 152 10.95 33.26 43.80
C ASN A 152 12.01 34.36 43.74
N ASN A 153 12.46 34.78 42.58
CA ASN A 153 13.46 35.84 42.45
C ASN A 153 12.85 37.21 42.82
N ALA A 154 11.59 37.46 42.46
CA ALA A 154 10.89 38.69 42.84
C ALA A 154 10.71 38.78 44.36
N ASP A 155 10.31 37.69 45.01
CA ASP A 155 10.14 37.64 46.46
C ASP A 155 11.51 37.80 47.18
N TYR A 156 12.57 37.21 46.65
CA TYR A 156 13.93 37.39 47.19
C TYR A 156 14.37 38.84 47.11
N THR A 157 14.13 39.52 45.98
CA THR A 157 14.49 40.94 45.78
C THR A 157 13.70 41.82 46.70
N ASN A 158 12.40 41.60 46.86
CA ASN A 158 11.54 42.34 47.78
C ASN A 158 11.96 42.18 49.24
N ASN A 159 12.34 40.97 49.64
CA ASN A 159 12.80 40.74 51.03
C ASN A 159 14.12 41.44 51.31
N ILE A 160 15.06 41.52 50.37
CA ILE A 160 16.31 42.29 50.51
C ILE A 160 15.99 43.78 50.65
N GLN A 161 15.11 44.35 49.81
CA GLN A 161 14.73 45.78 49.88
C GLN A 161 14.04 46.14 51.22
N MET A 162 13.20 45.25 51.77
CA MET A 162 12.59 45.43 53.07
C MET A 162 13.63 45.41 54.19
N ALA A 163 14.61 44.51 54.12
CA ALA A 163 15.69 44.42 55.10
C ALA A 163 16.62 45.65 55.08
N GLU A 164 16.97 46.14 53.88
CA GLU A 164 17.73 47.38 53.72
C GLU A 164 16.98 48.61 54.30
N LYS A 165 15.70 48.71 54.04
CA LYS A 165 14.85 49.79 54.53
C LYS A 165 14.73 49.77 56.05
N ALA A 166 14.54 48.61 56.66
CA ALA A 166 14.54 48.43 58.10
C ALA A 166 15.86 48.77 58.75
N SER A 167 16.99 48.51 58.07
CA SER A 167 18.35 48.89 58.56
C SER A 167 18.59 50.39 58.51
N THR A 168 18.04 51.11 57.57
CA THR A 168 18.17 52.57 57.44
C THR A 168 17.26 53.36 58.40
N ASP A 169 16.13 52.78 58.84
CA ASP A 169 15.21 53.41 59.79
C ASP A 169 15.62 53.29 61.27
N VAL A 170 16.67 52.52 61.59
CA VAL A 170 17.18 52.26 62.97
C VAL A 170 18.53 53.01 63.26
N GLY A 171 19.12 53.69 62.29
CA GLY A 171 20.32 54.51 62.40
C GLY A 171 20.01 55.98 62.44
#